data_f615a59a4b78a850ff0525b45b341188
#
_entry.id   f615a59a4b78a850ff0525b45b341188
#
_cell.length_a   1.000
_cell.length_b   1.000
_cell.length_c   1.000
_cell.angle_alpha   90.00
_cell.angle_beta   90.00
_cell.angle_gamma   90.00
#
_symmetry.space_group_name_H-M   'P 1'
#
loop_
_entity.id
_entity.type
_entity.pdbx_description
1 polymer ?
#
loop_
_entity_poly.entity_id
_entity_poly.type
_entity_poly.pdbx_seq_one_letter_code
_entity_poly.pdbx_strand_id
1 'polypeptide(L)'
;MSVDGEVRQLTTEADEPGWEVDPDDEWGVAVITTVGRQLKLRREAVGMRAAEFGAAIGYGEDLVYKVEGGKRIPRQEYLDKADEVLGAGGLIAAAWEDVKKVRYPKTVRDIAKLEAQAVEIGLYVCNSVSGLLQTPEHARALFQAAQPPYSLDDVERMVAARMARRSVFERDPAPSISFVLEEATLRREVGGTMVWRHQLERLLEVGRLHNVTLQVMPTKTDAHPGVDGRIEVLKFPDGTAVGRSDGAFNGRPTSDPKQLRILELRYGTIRAQALTPRESLAFIEQLLLGEA
;
A
#
# COMPACT_ATOMS: atom_id res chain seq x y z
N MET A 1 -38.65 13.62 37.19
CA MET A 1 -37.91 12.49 36.62
C MET A 1 -37.84 12.72 35.13
N SER A 2 -36.75 13.39 34.70
CA SER A 2 -36.44 13.65 33.31
C SER A 2 -35.68 12.47 32.76
N VAL A 3 -36.16 11.91 31.67
CA VAL A 3 -35.46 10.87 30.90
C VAL A 3 -34.84 11.58 29.71
N ASP A 4 -33.53 11.91 29.85
CA ASP A 4 -32.73 12.39 28.73
C ASP A 4 -32.52 11.23 27.76
N GLY A 5 -33.24 11.28 26.66
CA GLY A 5 -33.00 10.42 25.50
C GLY A 5 -31.76 10.94 24.74
N GLU A 6 -30.62 10.27 24.92
CA GLU A 6 -29.47 10.39 24.05
C GLU A 6 -29.87 10.04 22.61
N VAL A 7 -30.07 11.05 21.79
CA VAL A 7 -30.17 10.89 20.34
C VAL A 7 -28.77 10.48 19.86
N ARG A 8 -28.52 9.16 19.71
CA ARG A 8 -27.43 8.65 18.89
C ARG A 8 -27.58 9.25 17.50
N GLN A 9 -26.73 10.24 17.18
CA GLN A 9 -26.52 10.63 15.79
C GLN A 9 -26.00 9.38 15.07
N LEU A 10 -26.84 8.79 14.24
CA LEU A 10 -26.46 7.83 13.23
C LEU A 10 -25.49 8.60 12.31
N THR A 11 -24.20 8.35 12.43
CA THR A 11 -23.22 8.72 11.41
C THR A 11 -23.72 8.10 10.11
N THR A 12 -24.11 8.95 9.17
CA THR A 12 -24.57 8.48 7.87
C THR A 12 -23.38 7.79 7.20
N GLU A 13 -23.61 6.65 6.55
CA GLU A 13 -22.60 5.93 5.76
C GLU A 13 -21.80 6.82 4.78
N ALA A 14 -22.27 8.07 4.56
CA ALA A 14 -21.60 9.11 3.80
C ALA A 14 -20.28 9.61 4.41
N ASP A 15 -20.10 9.47 5.73
CA ASP A 15 -18.94 9.99 6.46
C ASP A 15 -17.84 8.95 6.69
N GLU A 16 -17.97 7.73 6.15
CA GLU A 16 -16.91 6.73 6.22
C GLU A 16 -15.67 7.18 5.43
N PRO A 17 -14.46 7.07 6.04
CA PRO A 17 -13.20 7.34 5.33
C PRO A 17 -13.09 6.48 4.07
N GLY A 18 -12.59 7.03 2.98
CA GLY A 18 -12.31 6.27 1.74
C GLY A 18 -13.33 6.47 0.61
N TRP A 19 -14.32 7.36 0.77
CA TRP A 19 -15.29 7.68 -0.29
C TRP A 19 -15.05 9.03 -0.97
N GLU A 20 -14.09 9.83 -0.50
CA GLU A 20 -13.64 11.03 -1.19
C GLU A 20 -12.51 10.70 -2.15
N VAL A 21 -12.50 11.39 -3.30
CA VAL A 21 -11.42 11.25 -4.28
C VAL A 21 -10.20 11.98 -3.74
N ASP A 22 -9.06 11.30 -3.66
CA ASP A 22 -7.78 11.92 -3.33
C ASP A 22 -7.34 12.82 -4.50
N PRO A 23 -7.22 14.15 -4.30
CA PRO A 23 -6.86 15.08 -5.37
C PRO A 23 -5.46 14.84 -5.95
N ASP A 24 -4.58 14.20 -5.19
CA ASP A 24 -3.22 13.85 -5.64
C ASP A 24 -3.18 12.49 -6.38
N ASP A 25 -4.33 11.80 -6.51
CA ASP A 25 -4.47 10.61 -7.34
C ASP A 25 -4.95 10.98 -8.74
N GLU A 26 -4.07 11.44 -9.60
CA GLU A 26 -4.39 11.85 -10.98
C GLU A 26 -5.22 10.78 -11.73
N TRP A 27 -4.86 9.49 -11.57
CA TRP A 27 -5.62 8.41 -12.20
C TRP A 27 -7.00 8.23 -11.56
N GLY A 28 -7.09 8.23 -10.24
CA GLY A 28 -8.37 8.16 -9.53
C GLY A 28 -9.28 9.32 -9.87
N VAL A 29 -8.75 10.54 -9.87
CA VAL A 29 -9.48 11.76 -10.30
C VAL A 29 -9.99 11.59 -11.73
N ALA A 30 -9.16 11.12 -12.66
CA ALA A 30 -9.56 10.92 -14.06
C ALA A 30 -10.69 9.90 -14.21
N VAL A 31 -10.60 8.76 -13.51
CA VAL A 31 -11.64 7.70 -13.53
C VAL A 31 -12.95 8.24 -12.96
N ILE A 32 -12.95 8.80 -11.74
CA ILE A 32 -14.18 9.23 -11.08
C ILE A 32 -14.81 10.43 -11.80
N THR A 33 -14.00 11.37 -12.32
CA THR A 33 -14.50 12.47 -13.13
C THR A 33 -15.16 11.95 -14.43
N THR A 34 -14.59 10.92 -15.05
CA THR A 34 -15.16 10.32 -16.26
C THR A 34 -16.48 9.63 -15.97
N VAL A 35 -16.55 8.81 -14.92
CA VAL A 35 -17.78 8.13 -14.49
C VAL A 35 -18.84 9.16 -14.09
N GLY A 36 -18.49 10.17 -13.30
CA GLY A 36 -19.39 11.25 -12.89
C GLY A 36 -19.97 12.01 -14.08
N ARG A 37 -19.14 12.35 -15.07
CA ARG A 37 -19.58 13.00 -16.30
C ARG A 37 -20.53 12.13 -17.12
N GLN A 38 -20.26 10.82 -17.21
CA GLN A 38 -21.16 9.89 -17.93
C GLN A 38 -22.51 9.77 -17.24
N LEU A 39 -22.53 9.68 -15.90
CA LEU A 39 -23.77 9.70 -15.10
C LEU A 39 -24.58 10.97 -15.38
N LYS A 40 -23.93 12.15 -15.30
CA LYS A 40 -24.57 13.44 -15.56
C LYS A 40 -25.17 13.50 -16.94
N LEU A 41 -24.41 13.16 -17.98
CA LEU A 41 -24.89 13.20 -19.37
C LEU A 41 -26.10 12.28 -19.60
N ARG A 42 -26.10 11.09 -19.00
CA ARG A 42 -27.23 10.17 -19.10
C ARG A 42 -28.45 10.67 -18.35
N ARG A 43 -28.30 11.22 -17.15
CA ARG A 43 -29.38 11.82 -16.38
C ARG A 43 -30.00 12.98 -17.14
N GLU A 44 -29.21 13.86 -17.73
CA GLU A 44 -29.66 14.98 -18.53
C GLU A 44 -30.34 14.52 -19.82
N ALA A 45 -29.85 13.45 -20.44
CA ALA A 45 -30.47 12.88 -21.66
C ALA A 45 -31.88 12.33 -21.44
N VAL A 46 -32.17 11.80 -20.23
CA VAL A 46 -33.53 11.38 -19.86
C VAL A 46 -34.35 12.49 -19.22
N GLY A 47 -33.83 13.73 -19.19
CA GLY A 47 -34.55 14.93 -18.71
C GLY A 47 -34.73 15.00 -17.20
N MET A 48 -34.01 14.21 -16.39
CA MET A 48 -34.13 14.20 -14.92
C MET A 48 -33.30 15.30 -14.28
N ARG A 49 -33.86 16.01 -13.30
CA ARG A 49 -33.11 16.90 -12.41
C ARG A 49 -32.33 16.07 -11.37
N ALA A 50 -31.23 16.62 -10.82
CA ALA A 50 -30.42 15.95 -9.83
C ALA A 50 -31.22 15.53 -8.58
N ALA A 51 -32.13 16.38 -8.10
CA ALA A 51 -33.02 16.06 -6.98
C ALA A 51 -33.97 14.89 -7.26
N GLU A 52 -34.53 14.82 -8.45
CA GLU A 52 -35.44 13.75 -8.89
C GLU A 52 -34.65 12.43 -9.00
N PHE A 53 -33.51 12.48 -9.63
CA PHE A 53 -32.62 11.33 -9.75
C PHE A 53 -32.15 10.83 -8.40
N GLY A 54 -31.69 11.74 -7.51
CA GLY A 54 -31.28 11.39 -6.16
C GLY A 54 -32.37 10.67 -5.37
N ALA A 55 -33.60 11.21 -5.41
CA ALA A 55 -34.76 10.60 -4.78
C ALA A 55 -35.09 9.20 -5.36
N ALA A 56 -34.97 9.02 -6.68
CA ALA A 56 -35.23 7.75 -7.36
C ALA A 56 -34.24 6.65 -6.97
N ILE A 57 -32.97 6.99 -6.75
CA ILE A 57 -31.92 6.03 -6.35
C ILE A 57 -31.74 5.93 -4.81
N GLY A 58 -32.49 6.73 -4.03
CA GLY A 58 -32.45 6.73 -2.56
C GLY A 58 -31.30 7.53 -1.94
N TYR A 59 -30.84 8.59 -2.63
CA TYR A 59 -29.76 9.47 -2.17
C TYR A 59 -30.15 10.94 -2.25
N GLY A 60 -29.45 11.79 -1.51
CA GLY A 60 -29.65 13.24 -1.54
C GLY A 60 -29.06 13.90 -2.80
N GLU A 61 -29.65 15.02 -3.21
CA GLU A 61 -29.18 15.82 -4.35
C GLU A 61 -27.71 16.25 -4.25
N ASP A 62 -27.24 16.59 -3.03
CA ASP A 62 -25.86 16.98 -2.78
C ASP A 62 -24.87 15.86 -3.13
N LEU A 63 -25.22 14.61 -2.80
CA LEU A 63 -24.41 13.45 -3.18
C LEU A 63 -24.37 13.26 -4.69
N VAL A 64 -25.50 13.45 -5.38
CA VAL A 64 -25.54 13.38 -6.84
C VAL A 64 -24.57 14.39 -7.46
N TYR A 65 -24.59 15.65 -7.01
CA TYR A 65 -23.65 16.66 -7.50
C TYR A 65 -22.18 16.33 -7.20
N LYS A 66 -21.90 15.77 -6.02
CA LYS A 66 -20.53 15.36 -5.65
C LYS A 66 -20.02 14.21 -6.51
N VAL A 67 -20.87 13.22 -6.79
CA VAL A 67 -20.55 12.08 -7.68
C VAL A 67 -20.39 12.55 -9.12
N GLU A 68 -21.36 13.30 -9.66
CA GLU A 68 -21.31 13.83 -11.03
C GLU A 68 -20.13 14.79 -11.24
N GLY A 69 -19.74 15.52 -10.19
CA GLY A 69 -18.60 16.43 -10.20
C GLY A 69 -17.24 15.75 -9.97
N GLY A 70 -17.21 14.42 -9.84
CA GLY A 70 -15.96 13.68 -9.63
C GLY A 70 -15.31 13.87 -8.25
N LYS A 71 -16.05 14.38 -7.26
CA LYS A 71 -15.55 14.64 -5.90
C LYS A 71 -15.82 13.49 -4.93
N ARG A 72 -16.77 12.62 -5.24
CA ARG A 72 -17.18 11.51 -4.40
C ARG A 72 -17.18 10.22 -5.21
N ILE A 73 -16.59 9.18 -4.64
CA ILE A 73 -16.54 7.84 -5.23
C ILE A 73 -17.92 7.18 -5.02
N PRO A 74 -18.67 6.83 -6.08
CA PRO A 74 -19.95 6.15 -5.94
C PRO A 74 -19.76 4.73 -5.41
N ARG A 75 -20.71 4.24 -4.61
CA ARG A 75 -20.79 2.83 -4.21
C ARG A 75 -21.32 1.97 -5.33
N GLN A 76 -21.08 0.66 -5.29
CA GLN A 76 -21.66 -0.27 -6.25
C GLN A 76 -23.18 -0.13 -6.32
N GLU A 77 -23.85 -0.12 -5.17
CA GLU A 77 -25.31 0.04 -5.07
C GLU A 77 -25.80 1.34 -5.71
N TYR A 78 -25.04 2.44 -5.60
CA TYR A 78 -25.37 3.70 -6.30
C TYR A 78 -25.33 3.51 -7.81
N LEU A 79 -24.31 2.85 -8.35
CA LEU A 79 -24.14 2.62 -9.79
C LEU A 79 -25.18 1.65 -10.32
N ASP A 80 -25.51 0.59 -9.58
CA ASP A 80 -26.53 -0.38 -9.96
C ASP A 80 -27.91 0.28 -10.06
N LYS A 81 -28.30 1.05 -9.04
CA LYS A 81 -29.57 1.81 -9.05
C LYS A 81 -29.60 2.91 -10.14
N ALA A 82 -28.45 3.57 -10.34
CA ALA A 82 -28.33 4.56 -11.41
C ALA A 82 -28.50 3.94 -12.80
N ASP A 83 -27.92 2.76 -13.01
CA ASP A 83 -28.06 2.01 -14.26
C ASP A 83 -29.52 1.67 -14.55
N GLU A 84 -30.23 1.16 -13.52
CA GLU A 84 -31.65 0.81 -13.62
C GLU A 84 -32.53 2.04 -13.93
N VAL A 85 -32.39 3.10 -13.11
CA VAL A 85 -33.22 4.33 -13.23
C VAL A 85 -32.98 5.07 -14.54
N LEU A 86 -31.71 5.08 -15.01
CA LEU A 86 -31.35 5.76 -16.25
C LEU A 86 -31.45 4.87 -17.50
N GLY A 87 -31.86 3.60 -17.33
CA GLY A 87 -32.02 2.65 -18.45
C GLY A 87 -30.71 2.43 -19.20
N ALA A 88 -29.56 2.37 -18.48
CA ALA A 88 -28.25 2.33 -19.10
C ALA A 88 -27.80 0.92 -19.59
N GLY A 89 -28.62 -0.10 -19.32
CA GLY A 89 -28.39 -1.46 -19.85
C GLY A 89 -27.10 -2.13 -19.36
N GLY A 90 -26.68 -1.85 -18.14
CA GLY A 90 -25.47 -2.40 -17.53
C GLY A 90 -24.21 -1.55 -17.71
N LEU A 91 -24.26 -0.47 -18.52
CA LEU A 91 -23.06 0.33 -18.82
C LEU A 91 -22.56 1.16 -17.62
N ILE A 92 -23.49 1.64 -16.77
CA ILE A 92 -23.13 2.38 -15.55
C ILE A 92 -22.67 1.38 -14.47
N ALA A 93 -23.38 0.28 -14.29
CA ALA A 93 -23.04 -0.76 -13.33
C ALA A 93 -21.64 -1.35 -13.62
N ALA A 94 -21.29 -1.56 -14.90
CA ALA A 94 -19.97 -2.05 -15.32
C ALA A 94 -18.82 -1.12 -14.91
N ALA A 95 -19.05 0.18 -14.75
CA ALA A 95 -18.03 1.14 -14.30
C ALA A 95 -17.52 0.82 -12.89
N TRP A 96 -18.24 0.01 -12.10
CA TRP A 96 -17.79 -0.44 -10.79
C TRP A 96 -16.44 -1.13 -10.81
N GLU A 97 -16.12 -1.88 -11.88
CA GLU A 97 -14.82 -2.56 -12.03
C GLU A 97 -13.62 -1.59 -12.00
N ASP A 98 -13.81 -0.35 -12.45
CA ASP A 98 -12.79 0.68 -12.39
C ASP A 98 -12.93 1.56 -11.14
N VAL A 99 -14.14 1.89 -10.73
CA VAL A 99 -14.44 2.68 -9.53
C VAL A 99 -13.91 1.98 -8.26
N LYS A 100 -14.10 0.67 -8.14
CA LYS A 100 -13.60 -0.10 -6.98
C LYS A 100 -12.07 -0.05 -6.83
N LYS A 101 -11.32 0.14 -7.93
CA LYS A 101 -9.87 0.29 -7.90
C LYS A 101 -9.45 1.66 -7.34
N VAL A 102 -10.30 2.69 -7.53
CA VAL A 102 -10.08 4.03 -6.97
C VAL A 102 -10.45 4.10 -5.49
N ARG A 103 -11.40 3.27 -5.04
CA ARG A 103 -11.90 3.24 -3.65
C ARG A 103 -10.80 3.00 -2.60
N TYR A 104 -9.67 2.44 -2.99
CA TYR A 104 -8.52 2.32 -2.12
C TYR A 104 -7.61 3.54 -2.31
N PRO A 105 -7.85 4.64 -1.53
CA PRO A 105 -7.17 5.90 -1.76
C PRO A 105 -5.71 5.81 -1.34
N LYS A 106 -4.99 6.90 -1.49
CA LYS A 106 -3.61 7.18 -1.05
C LYS A 106 -3.28 6.61 0.34
N THR A 107 -4.25 6.48 1.25
CA THR A 107 -4.07 5.82 2.56
C THR A 107 -3.68 4.35 2.44
N VAL A 108 -4.19 3.62 1.45
CA VAL A 108 -3.74 2.25 1.12
C VAL A 108 -2.39 2.29 0.38
N ARG A 109 -2.05 3.40 -0.23
CA ARG A 109 -0.77 3.66 -0.88
C ARG A 109 0.26 4.29 0.07
N ASP A 110 -0.17 4.88 1.15
CA ASP A 110 0.70 5.37 2.21
C ASP A 110 1.17 4.18 3.05
N ILE A 111 2.18 3.49 2.51
CA ILE A 111 2.73 2.27 3.09
C ILE A 111 3.15 2.48 4.55
N ALA A 112 3.57 3.69 4.92
CA ALA A 112 3.96 4.01 6.28
C ALA A 112 2.79 3.94 7.27
N LYS A 113 1.60 4.37 6.85
CA LYS A 113 0.38 4.28 7.68
C LYS A 113 -0.09 2.83 7.80
N LEU A 114 0.03 2.06 6.71
CA LEU A 114 -0.31 0.64 6.73
C LEU A 114 0.65 -0.16 7.61
N GLU A 115 1.95 0.05 7.50
CA GLU A 115 2.95 -0.57 8.37
C GLU A 115 2.70 -0.25 9.85
N ALA A 116 2.32 1.00 10.15
CA ALA A 116 1.99 1.43 11.52
C ALA A 116 0.77 0.71 12.12
N GLN A 117 -0.11 0.14 11.32
CA GLN A 117 -1.32 -0.56 11.76
C GLN A 117 -1.21 -2.08 11.66
N ALA A 118 -0.27 -2.58 10.86
CA ALA A 118 -0.11 -4.01 10.61
C ALA A 118 0.32 -4.77 11.89
N VAL A 119 -0.16 -6.01 12.03
CA VAL A 119 0.27 -6.97 13.07
C VAL A 119 1.24 -8.01 12.51
N GLU A 120 1.22 -8.22 11.18
CA GLU A 120 2.22 -9.00 10.47
C GLU A 120 2.71 -8.21 9.26
N ILE A 121 4.04 -8.19 9.05
CA ILE A 121 4.70 -7.52 7.93
C ILE A 121 5.63 -8.52 7.27
N GLY A 122 5.37 -8.87 6.02
CA GLY A 122 6.22 -9.74 5.20
C GLY A 122 6.80 -8.96 4.03
N LEU A 123 8.13 -8.92 3.90
CA LEU A 123 8.83 -8.17 2.87
C LEU A 123 9.90 -9.03 2.18
N TYR A 124 9.77 -9.17 0.87
CA TYR A 124 10.87 -9.61 0.01
C TYR A 124 11.37 -8.43 -0.82
N VAL A 125 12.69 -8.20 -0.81
CA VAL A 125 13.33 -7.10 -1.52
C VAL A 125 14.54 -7.57 -2.33
N CYS A 126 14.60 -7.19 -3.61
CA CYS A 126 15.59 -7.63 -4.57
C CYS A 126 16.50 -6.53 -5.13
N ASN A 127 16.12 -5.25 -4.99
CA ASN A 127 16.84 -4.14 -5.64
C ASN A 127 17.63 -3.27 -4.67
N SER A 128 17.20 -3.17 -3.41
CA SER A 128 17.84 -2.38 -2.35
C SER A 128 17.45 -2.92 -0.98
N VAL A 129 18.17 -2.54 0.05
CA VAL A 129 17.76 -2.82 1.44
C VAL A 129 16.41 -2.16 1.72
N SER A 130 15.49 -2.89 2.39
CA SER A 130 14.17 -2.35 2.78
C SER A 130 14.29 -1.02 3.53
N GLY A 131 13.41 -0.07 3.23
CA GLY A 131 13.42 1.24 3.88
C GLY A 131 13.33 1.18 5.41
N LEU A 132 12.66 0.17 5.99
CA LEU A 132 12.60 -0.05 7.43
C LEU A 132 13.96 -0.40 8.04
N LEU A 133 14.83 -1.04 7.26
CA LEU A 133 16.14 -1.51 7.68
C LEU A 133 17.28 -0.50 7.44
N GLN A 134 17.02 0.56 6.66
CA GLN A 134 18.08 1.50 6.23
C GLN A 134 18.56 2.39 7.36
N THR A 135 19.88 2.70 7.36
CA THR A 135 20.43 3.81 8.16
C THR A 135 20.13 5.16 7.51
N PRO A 136 20.20 6.29 8.26
CA PRO A 136 20.01 7.63 7.67
C PRO A 136 20.95 7.90 6.50
N GLU A 137 22.22 7.54 6.64
CA GLU A 137 23.29 7.75 5.66
C GLU A 137 23.05 6.93 4.40
N HIS A 138 22.66 5.66 4.56
CA HIS A 138 22.32 4.78 3.42
C HIS A 138 21.08 5.29 2.68
N ALA A 139 20.03 5.69 3.41
CA ALA A 139 18.82 6.28 2.83
C ALA A 139 19.14 7.57 2.06
N ARG A 140 19.98 8.44 2.63
CA ARG A 140 20.44 9.68 1.97
C ARG A 140 21.17 9.36 0.68
N ALA A 141 22.11 8.41 0.69
CA ALA A 141 22.85 8.02 -0.50
C ALA A 141 21.92 7.51 -1.62
N LEU A 142 20.89 6.72 -1.28
CA LEU A 142 19.89 6.27 -2.24
C LEU A 142 19.07 7.43 -2.83
N PHE A 143 18.65 8.40 -2.02
CA PHE A 143 17.88 9.55 -2.51
C PHE A 143 18.73 10.48 -3.38
N GLN A 144 20.00 10.67 -3.02
CA GLN A 144 20.94 11.48 -3.82
C GLN A 144 21.30 10.86 -5.16
N ALA A 145 21.21 9.53 -5.29
CA ALA A 145 21.45 8.81 -6.54
C ALA A 145 20.25 8.86 -7.51
N ALA A 146 19.11 9.44 -7.12
CA ALA A 146 17.92 9.50 -7.95
C ALA A 146 18.10 10.42 -9.16
N GLN A 147 17.43 10.05 -10.27
CA GLN A 147 17.38 10.86 -11.50
C GLN A 147 15.90 11.04 -11.91
N PRO A 148 15.42 12.27 -12.10
CA PRO A 148 16.11 13.55 -11.85
C PRO A 148 16.47 13.76 -10.37
N PRO A 149 17.51 14.59 -10.08
CA PRO A 149 17.97 14.78 -8.70
C PRO A 149 16.96 15.55 -7.86
N TYR A 150 16.80 15.14 -6.60
CA TYR A 150 16.02 15.88 -5.61
C TYR A 150 16.80 17.09 -5.08
N SER A 151 16.10 18.10 -4.57
CA SER A 151 16.74 19.16 -3.79
C SER A 151 17.30 18.60 -2.47
N LEU A 152 18.30 19.28 -1.89
CA LEU A 152 18.87 18.84 -0.60
C LEU A 152 17.82 18.81 0.49
N ASP A 153 16.91 19.79 0.54
CA ASP A 153 15.82 19.85 1.51
C ASP A 153 14.81 18.70 1.32
N ASP A 154 14.54 18.30 0.06
CA ASP A 154 13.69 17.14 -0.22
C ASP A 154 14.35 15.85 0.22
N VAL A 155 15.64 15.68 -0.01
CA VAL A 155 16.41 14.51 0.46
C VAL A 155 16.30 14.39 1.98
N GLU A 156 16.55 15.44 2.74
CA GLU A 156 16.50 15.38 4.20
C GLU A 156 15.06 15.13 4.72
N ARG A 157 14.04 15.72 4.09
CA ARG A 157 12.63 15.42 4.41
C ARG A 157 12.30 13.95 4.17
N MET A 158 12.75 13.38 3.04
CA MET A 158 12.53 11.97 2.72
C MET A 158 13.30 11.03 3.66
N VAL A 159 14.52 11.38 4.05
CA VAL A 159 15.29 10.64 5.06
C VAL A 159 14.56 10.65 6.39
N ALA A 160 14.13 11.82 6.87
CA ALA A 160 13.38 11.95 8.12
C ALA A 160 12.09 11.12 8.11
N ALA A 161 11.30 11.21 7.03
CA ALA A 161 10.08 10.41 6.87
C ALA A 161 10.36 8.90 6.87
N ARG A 162 11.47 8.46 6.24
CA ARG A 162 11.90 7.06 6.24
C ARG A 162 12.31 6.58 7.63
N MET A 163 13.05 7.40 8.36
CA MET A 163 13.47 7.06 9.73
C MET A 163 12.29 7.00 10.70
N ALA A 164 11.30 7.86 10.56
CA ALA A 164 10.08 7.84 11.37
C ALA A 164 9.33 6.49 11.29
N ARG A 165 9.40 5.76 10.17
CA ARG A 165 8.79 4.44 10.01
C ARG A 165 9.40 3.36 10.91
N ARG A 166 10.60 3.57 11.44
CA ARG A 166 11.29 2.61 12.33
C ARG A 166 10.54 2.40 13.65
N SER A 167 9.66 3.33 14.04
CA SER A 167 8.81 3.18 15.22
C SER A 167 7.98 1.88 15.21
N VAL A 168 7.81 1.24 14.05
CA VAL A 168 7.14 -0.05 13.94
C VAL A 168 7.82 -1.16 14.76
N PHE A 169 9.14 -1.09 14.93
CA PHE A 169 9.89 -2.08 15.73
C PHE A 169 9.69 -1.92 17.24
N GLU A 170 9.26 -0.74 17.69
CA GLU A 170 9.12 -0.34 19.10
C GLU A 170 7.67 -0.37 19.58
N ARG A 171 6.73 -0.79 18.73
CA ARG A 171 5.30 -0.85 19.05
C ARG A 171 5.02 -1.88 20.16
N ASP A 172 3.98 -1.60 20.95
CA ASP A 172 3.38 -2.54 21.88
C ASP A 172 1.86 -2.64 21.61
N PRO A 173 1.34 -3.81 21.22
CA PRO A 173 2.08 -5.04 20.91
C PRO A 173 2.94 -4.90 19.63
N ALA A 174 4.13 -5.52 19.67
CA ALA A 174 5.04 -5.53 18.53
C ALA A 174 4.49 -6.39 17.39
N PRO A 175 4.49 -5.91 16.12
CA PRO A 175 4.11 -6.73 14.99
C PRO A 175 5.15 -7.84 14.72
N SER A 176 4.72 -8.96 14.16
CA SER A 176 5.63 -9.96 13.60
C SER A 176 6.16 -9.46 12.26
N ILE A 177 7.48 -9.31 12.12
CA ILE A 177 8.09 -8.77 10.89
C ILE A 177 9.04 -9.79 10.29
N SER A 178 8.88 -10.09 9.00
CA SER A 178 9.78 -10.97 8.28
C SER A 178 10.33 -10.29 7.02
N PHE A 179 11.65 -10.36 6.86
CA PHE A 179 12.38 -9.84 5.71
C PHE A 179 13.09 -10.97 4.99
N VAL A 180 13.04 -10.97 3.66
CA VAL A 180 13.95 -11.73 2.82
C VAL A 180 14.68 -10.74 1.91
N LEU A 181 15.99 -10.69 2.01
CA LEU A 181 16.87 -9.82 1.24
C LEU A 181 17.64 -10.65 0.23
N GLU A 182 17.70 -10.23 -1.03
CA GLU A 182 18.62 -10.83 -1.99
C GLU A 182 20.07 -10.59 -1.59
N GLU A 183 20.90 -11.62 -1.68
CA GLU A 183 22.35 -11.50 -1.45
C GLU A 183 22.96 -10.40 -2.33
N ALA A 184 22.50 -10.23 -3.57
CA ALA A 184 22.97 -9.18 -4.48
C ALA A 184 22.77 -7.77 -3.92
N THR A 185 21.72 -7.53 -3.12
CA THR A 185 21.52 -6.23 -2.45
C THR A 185 22.53 -6.00 -1.34
N LEU A 186 22.96 -7.06 -0.68
CA LEU A 186 23.93 -7.01 0.43
C LEU A 186 25.38 -6.85 -0.04
N ARG A 187 25.65 -7.11 -1.32
CA ARG A 187 26.98 -6.93 -1.93
C ARG A 187 27.16 -5.57 -2.60
N ARG A 188 26.12 -4.74 -2.63
CA ARG A 188 26.17 -3.41 -3.26
C ARG A 188 26.42 -2.33 -2.21
N GLU A 189 27.64 -1.81 -2.17
CA GLU A 189 28.11 -0.79 -1.21
C GLU A 189 27.54 0.61 -1.53
N VAL A 190 26.24 0.80 -1.34
CA VAL A 190 25.59 2.10 -1.57
C VAL A 190 26.04 3.10 -0.51
N GLY A 191 26.52 4.26 -0.94
CA GLY A 191 27.03 5.34 -0.08
C GLY A 191 28.50 5.18 0.29
N GLY A 192 29.19 4.16 -0.25
CA GLY A 192 30.58 3.85 0.05
C GLY A 192 30.78 2.96 1.28
N THR A 193 32.01 2.46 1.43
CA THR A 193 32.35 1.37 2.37
C THR A 193 31.92 1.64 3.83
N MET A 194 32.12 2.85 4.34
CA MET A 194 31.77 3.16 5.75
C MET A 194 30.25 3.22 5.96
N VAL A 195 29.50 3.84 5.03
CA VAL A 195 28.04 3.88 5.10
C VAL A 195 27.48 2.46 4.99
N TRP A 196 28.08 1.65 4.12
CA TRP A 196 27.67 0.27 3.93
C TRP A 196 27.97 -0.60 5.16
N ARG A 197 29.12 -0.42 5.78
CA ARG A 197 29.48 -1.10 7.04
C ARG A 197 28.44 -0.83 8.12
N HIS A 198 28.09 0.42 8.38
CA HIS A 198 27.04 0.79 9.34
C HIS A 198 25.67 0.20 8.96
N GLN A 199 25.40 0.10 7.64
CA GLN A 199 24.17 -0.54 7.17
C GLN A 199 24.12 -2.04 7.50
N LEU A 200 25.23 -2.79 7.35
CA LEU A 200 25.31 -4.19 7.73
C LEU A 200 25.20 -4.38 9.25
N GLU A 201 25.85 -3.53 10.04
CA GLU A 201 25.72 -3.51 11.50
C GLU A 201 24.23 -3.32 11.90
N ARG A 202 23.53 -2.38 11.25
CA ARG A 202 22.09 -2.18 11.48
C ARG A 202 21.24 -3.39 11.12
N LEU A 203 21.55 -4.11 10.06
CA LEU A 203 20.85 -5.36 9.72
C LEU A 203 21.01 -6.42 10.83
N LEU A 204 22.20 -6.56 11.38
CA LEU A 204 22.47 -7.47 12.49
C LEU A 204 21.73 -7.08 13.77
N GLU A 205 21.65 -5.78 14.08
CA GLU A 205 20.88 -5.27 15.23
C GLU A 205 19.40 -5.63 15.09
N VAL A 206 18.80 -5.28 13.96
CA VAL A 206 17.37 -5.53 13.73
C VAL A 206 17.06 -7.02 13.63
N GLY A 207 17.92 -7.79 12.98
CA GLY A 207 17.75 -9.24 12.86
C GLY A 207 17.82 -10.02 14.17
N ARG A 208 18.30 -9.39 15.26
CA ARG A 208 18.31 -9.95 16.62
C ARG A 208 17.07 -9.59 17.45
N LEU A 209 16.17 -8.75 16.95
CA LEU A 209 14.92 -8.42 17.64
C LEU A 209 14.01 -9.66 17.68
N HIS A 210 13.33 -9.87 18.81
CA HIS A 210 12.49 -11.06 19.04
C HIS A 210 11.29 -11.19 18.09
N ASN A 211 10.81 -10.08 17.56
CA ASN A 211 9.69 -9.99 16.64
C ASN A 211 10.10 -9.89 15.16
N VAL A 212 11.41 -10.02 14.87
CA VAL A 212 11.95 -9.91 13.52
C VAL A 212 12.57 -11.22 13.06
N THR A 213 12.20 -11.65 11.86
CA THR A 213 12.86 -12.73 11.13
C THR A 213 13.55 -12.13 9.91
N LEU A 214 14.88 -12.20 9.86
CA LEU A 214 15.67 -11.72 8.72
C LEU A 214 16.34 -12.90 8.03
N GLN A 215 16.09 -13.03 6.72
CA GLN A 215 16.63 -14.09 5.87
C GLN A 215 17.33 -13.51 4.65
N VAL A 216 18.33 -14.20 4.15
CA VAL A 216 19.05 -13.88 2.91
C VAL A 216 18.71 -14.92 1.85
N MET A 217 18.35 -14.47 0.66
CA MET A 217 18.19 -15.31 -0.52
C MET A 217 19.55 -15.40 -1.24
N PRO A 218 20.18 -16.57 -1.29
CA PRO A 218 21.49 -16.73 -1.94
C PRO A 218 21.39 -16.52 -3.45
N THR A 219 22.37 -15.87 -4.05
CA THR A 219 22.46 -15.66 -5.51
C THR A 219 22.52 -16.97 -6.30
N LYS A 220 22.99 -18.06 -5.68
CA LYS A 220 23.10 -19.39 -6.29
C LYS A 220 21.84 -20.24 -6.16
N THR A 221 20.76 -19.70 -5.60
CA THR A 221 19.47 -20.40 -5.54
C THR A 221 18.88 -20.50 -6.94
N ASP A 222 18.26 -21.65 -7.24
CA ASP A 222 17.49 -21.87 -8.47
C ASP A 222 16.35 -20.84 -8.61
N ALA A 223 15.66 -20.87 -9.74
CA ALA A 223 14.55 -19.96 -10.02
C ALA A 223 13.51 -19.97 -8.89
N HIS A 224 13.16 -18.80 -8.40
CA HIS A 224 12.14 -18.56 -7.38
C HIS A 224 11.23 -17.41 -7.79
N PRO A 225 10.00 -17.30 -7.27
CA PRO A 225 9.01 -16.31 -7.71
C PRO A 225 9.39 -14.85 -7.40
N GLY A 226 10.48 -14.60 -6.71
CA GLY A 226 11.01 -13.27 -6.42
C GLY A 226 11.66 -12.56 -7.61
N VAL A 227 11.96 -13.28 -8.71
CA VAL A 227 12.53 -12.68 -9.94
C VAL A 227 11.59 -11.62 -10.57
N ASP A 228 10.30 -11.68 -10.28
CA ASP A 228 9.31 -10.69 -10.74
C ASP A 228 9.39 -9.35 -9.98
N GLY A 229 10.22 -9.25 -8.94
CA GLY A 229 10.39 -8.02 -8.15
C GLY A 229 9.92 -8.15 -6.69
N ARG A 230 9.92 -7.00 -6.00
CA ARG A 230 9.57 -6.92 -4.58
C ARG A 230 8.16 -7.44 -4.30
N ILE A 231 8.02 -8.11 -3.15
CA ILE A 231 6.73 -8.50 -2.58
C ILE A 231 6.61 -7.92 -1.17
N GLU A 232 5.44 -7.40 -0.86
CA GLU A 232 5.08 -6.89 0.45
C GLU A 232 3.67 -7.39 0.80
N VAL A 233 3.50 -7.92 2.00
CA VAL A 233 2.22 -8.36 2.54
C VAL A 233 2.08 -7.83 3.95
N LEU A 234 1.02 -7.08 4.20
CA LEU A 234 0.66 -6.50 5.48
C LEU A 234 -0.66 -7.11 5.94
N LYS A 235 -0.73 -7.62 7.19
CA LYS A 235 -1.96 -8.13 7.78
C LYS A 235 -2.36 -7.29 8.97
N PHE A 236 -3.66 -7.11 9.15
CA PHE A 236 -4.24 -6.23 10.16
C PHE A 236 -5.00 -7.00 11.23
N PRO A 237 -5.26 -6.38 12.41
CA PRO A 237 -5.91 -7.05 13.54
C PRO A 237 -7.31 -7.59 13.23
N ASP A 238 -8.00 -6.99 12.27
CA ASP A 238 -9.35 -7.39 11.82
C ASP A 238 -9.35 -8.59 10.85
N GLY A 239 -8.18 -9.16 10.56
CA GLY A 239 -8.01 -10.28 9.62
C GLY A 239 -7.92 -9.84 8.15
N THR A 240 -8.03 -8.56 7.86
CA THR A 240 -7.79 -8.05 6.50
C THR A 240 -6.30 -8.01 6.17
N ALA A 241 -5.98 -7.91 4.88
CA ALA A 241 -4.60 -7.82 4.41
C ALA A 241 -4.49 -6.91 3.19
N VAL A 242 -3.30 -6.35 3.00
CA VAL A 242 -2.90 -5.61 1.80
C VAL A 242 -1.59 -6.19 1.28
N GLY A 243 -1.56 -6.50 -0.01
CA GLY A 243 -0.37 -6.97 -0.69
C GLY A 243 0.08 -6.01 -1.78
N ARG A 244 1.39 -6.01 -2.05
CA ARG A 244 2.00 -5.24 -3.14
C ARG A 244 3.12 -6.04 -3.78
N SER A 245 3.24 -5.94 -5.12
CA SER A 245 4.37 -6.51 -5.86
C SER A 245 4.73 -5.60 -7.02
N ASP A 246 6.01 -5.35 -7.25
CA ASP A 246 6.47 -4.51 -8.35
C ASP A 246 6.29 -5.21 -9.71
N GLY A 247 6.40 -6.53 -9.76
CA GLY A 247 6.26 -7.35 -10.98
C GLY A 247 4.84 -7.87 -11.25
N ALA A 248 3.94 -7.78 -10.26
CA ALA A 248 2.57 -8.25 -10.41
C ALA A 248 1.58 -7.13 -10.10
N PHE A 249 0.37 -7.23 -10.68
CA PHE A 249 -0.74 -6.30 -10.42
C PHE A 249 -0.39 -4.82 -10.66
N ASN A 250 0.52 -4.55 -11.61
CA ASN A 250 0.99 -3.22 -12.00
C ASN A 250 1.64 -2.42 -10.85
N GLY A 251 2.24 -3.11 -9.88
CA GLY A 251 2.89 -2.48 -8.72
C GLY A 251 1.93 -1.82 -7.72
N ARG A 252 0.62 -1.98 -7.90
CA ARG A 252 -0.40 -1.37 -7.04
C ARG A 252 -0.67 -2.23 -5.81
N PRO A 253 -0.97 -1.61 -4.65
CA PRO A 253 -1.49 -2.33 -3.51
C PRO A 253 -2.83 -3.00 -3.85
N THR A 254 -3.03 -4.21 -3.36
CA THR A 254 -4.26 -4.97 -3.53
C THR A 254 -4.74 -5.54 -2.20
N SER A 255 -6.06 -5.54 -2.01
CA SER A 255 -6.75 -6.27 -0.94
C SER A 255 -7.65 -7.39 -1.50
N ASP A 256 -7.60 -7.64 -2.82
CA ASP A 256 -8.34 -8.72 -3.44
C ASP A 256 -7.85 -10.08 -2.92
N PRO A 257 -8.73 -10.93 -2.35
CA PRO A 257 -8.32 -12.19 -1.72
C PRO A 257 -7.60 -13.16 -2.66
N LYS A 258 -7.92 -13.15 -3.97
CA LYS A 258 -7.28 -14.03 -4.95
C LYS A 258 -5.86 -13.57 -5.23
N GLN A 259 -5.66 -12.25 -5.37
CA GLN A 259 -4.34 -11.67 -5.58
C GLN A 259 -3.47 -11.80 -4.33
N LEU A 260 -4.02 -11.55 -3.15
CA LEU A 260 -3.33 -11.73 -1.87
C LEU A 260 -2.84 -13.16 -1.71
N ARG A 261 -3.69 -14.16 -1.99
CA ARG A 261 -3.29 -15.58 -1.94
C ARG A 261 -2.11 -15.88 -2.86
N ILE A 262 -2.04 -15.26 -4.04
CA ILE A 262 -0.91 -15.42 -4.95
C ILE A 262 0.37 -14.83 -4.34
N LEU A 263 0.30 -13.63 -3.76
CA LEU A 263 1.45 -12.98 -3.13
C LEU A 263 1.94 -13.76 -1.90
N GLU A 264 1.04 -14.24 -1.06
CA GLU A 264 1.36 -15.07 0.11
C GLU A 264 2.03 -16.38 -0.30
N LEU A 265 1.51 -17.06 -1.34
CA LEU A 265 2.11 -18.28 -1.88
C LEU A 265 3.52 -18.02 -2.41
N ARG A 266 3.71 -16.96 -3.20
CA ARG A 266 5.03 -16.55 -3.70
C ARG A 266 5.99 -16.22 -2.57
N TYR A 267 5.55 -15.43 -1.60
CA TYR A 267 6.36 -15.05 -0.45
C TYR A 267 6.74 -16.26 0.42
N GLY A 268 5.82 -17.18 0.64
CA GLY A 268 6.08 -18.44 1.34
C GLY A 268 7.13 -19.30 0.63
N THR A 269 7.04 -19.42 -0.72
CA THR A 269 8.02 -20.15 -1.54
C THR A 269 9.40 -19.50 -1.47
N ILE A 270 9.49 -18.17 -1.52
CA ILE A 270 10.75 -17.43 -1.37
C ILE A 270 11.39 -17.70 -0.01
N ARG A 271 10.61 -17.60 1.07
CA ARG A 271 11.11 -17.88 2.44
C ARG A 271 11.63 -19.30 2.61
N ALA A 272 10.99 -20.28 1.96
CA ALA A 272 11.38 -21.67 2.03
C ALA A 272 12.73 -21.96 1.33
N GLN A 273 13.14 -21.11 0.39
CA GLN A 273 14.39 -21.24 -0.37
C GLN A 273 15.51 -20.36 0.17
N ALA A 274 15.19 -19.39 1.05
CA ALA A 274 16.16 -18.52 1.68
C ALA A 274 16.96 -19.26 2.78
N LEU A 275 18.13 -18.73 3.12
CA LEU A 275 18.89 -19.19 4.28
C LEU A 275 18.02 -19.10 5.54
N THR A 276 18.29 -19.98 6.50
CA THR A 276 17.65 -19.85 7.82
C THR A 276 18.03 -18.52 8.47
N PRO A 277 17.26 -18.00 9.42
CA PRO A 277 17.60 -16.73 10.10
C PRO A 277 19.01 -16.74 10.70
N ARG A 278 19.43 -17.86 11.29
CA ARG A 278 20.78 -18.02 11.88
C ARG A 278 21.88 -17.95 10.81
N GLU A 279 21.73 -18.69 9.72
CA GLU A 279 22.68 -18.67 8.60
C GLU A 279 22.73 -17.30 7.94
N SER A 280 21.59 -16.60 7.83
CA SER A 280 21.50 -15.26 7.27
C SER A 280 22.28 -14.23 8.09
N LEU A 281 22.16 -14.26 9.42
CA LEU A 281 22.94 -13.37 10.27
C LEU A 281 24.43 -13.69 10.18
N ALA A 282 24.82 -14.97 10.18
CA ALA A 282 26.21 -15.39 9.99
C ALA A 282 26.78 -14.90 8.64
N PHE A 283 25.98 -14.99 7.57
CA PHE A 283 26.37 -14.48 6.25
C PHE A 283 26.60 -12.95 6.27
N ILE A 284 25.72 -12.19 6.93
CA ILE A 284 25.88 -10.73 7.05
C ILE A 284 27.12 -10.39 7.91
N GLU A 285 27.41 -11.16 8.95
CA GLU A 285 28.63 -11.01 9.76
C GLU A 285 29.90 -11.25 8.91
N GLN A 286 29.90 -12.28 8.06
CA GLN A 286 31.02 -12.55 7.13
C GLN A 286 31.20 -11.39 6.13
N LEU A 287 30.11 -10.84 5.57
CA LEU A 287 30.20 -9.65 4.71
C LEU A 287 30.79 -8.46 5.45
N LEU A 288 30.42 -8.23 6.70
CA LEU A 288 30.94 -7.14 7.53
C LEU A 288 32.45 -7.29 7.81
N LEU A 289 32.93 -8.53 7.92
CA LEU A 289 34.35 -8.86 8.12
C LEU A 289 35.14 -8.87 6.80
N GLY A 290 34.48 -8.82 5.64
CA GLY A 290 35.11 -8.93 4.33
C GLY A 290 35.53 -10.37 3.95
N GLU A 291 34.87 -11.37 4.54
CA GLU A 291 35.18 -12.80 4.39
C GLU A 291 34.21 -13.54 3.43
N ALA A 292 33.18 -12.86 2.87
CA ALA A 292 32.10 -13.49 2.08
C ALA A 292 32.08 -13.07 0.60
#